data_cf5f1bcae03a7a6e96aea9ae93b7869a
#
_entry.id   cf5f1bcae03a7a6e96aea9ae93b7869a
#
_cell.length_a   1.000
_cell.length_b   1.000
_cell.length_c   1.000
_cell.angle_alpha   90.00
_cell.angle_beta   90.00
_cell.angle_gamma   90.00
#
_symmetry.space_group_name_H-M   'P 1'
#
loop_
_entity.id
_entity.type
_entity.pdbx_description
1 polymer ?
#
loop_
_entity_poly.entity_id
_entity_poly.type
_entity_poly.pdbx_seq_one_letter_code
_entity_poly.pdbx_strand_id
1 'polypeptide(L)'
;MKKTLPIIVFICMLALLLFGCDRQETLLNPQKPVTLTMWHVYGEQADSPMNRYVEDFNRTVGKEKGIIVNVTLMSNASQIGQKLVNAQNGVAGVPAMPDLFFCHNSNAQELGANNLLDWQDVFSASELSDFIGEFVSDGMVDNSLSVLPVSKSTHLLFLAGGAFDKFAKEQNVTYANLATWDGFFSVAEKYYNYSGGKPFCALDYLMRSVELDAISHGAVDFYQNDWYKQNVALISSYKKFASAIAKGHIVVSDLYSNTQVMTGQTIAGISSSAAVLYSNDTITYPDNTQEPTNLKVLPVPTSSGKKYATQAGVGLCAYKTTPQKAEAATAFAKWFTEEKRNLDFVAQTGYMPVKNGAFDKLESYTFKTEAFRNTYAALKSTVESCTFLSEPSMAGYFPNTYTLYSKIRALQKELPSMYENGKTEEEITDQLVDMFLSIPAA
;
A
#
# COMPACT_ATOMS: atom_id res chain seq x y z
N MET A 1 29.56 -26.90 -63.52
CA MET A 1 29.17 -26.81 -62.07
C MET A 1 30.27 -26.23 -61.21
N LYS A 2 31.00 -25.16 -61.55
CA LYS A 2 32.09 -24.59 -60.75
C LYS A 2 32.06 -23.06 -60.55
N LYS A 3 30.94 -22.40 -60.95
CA LYS A 3 30.82 -20.92 -60.80
C LYS A 3 29.71 -20.44 -59.87
N THR A 4 28.94 -21.34 -59.26
CA THR A 4 27.84 -20.98 -58.36
C THR A 4 28.24 -20.89 -56.85
N LEU A 5 29.33 -21.54 -56.47
CA LEU A 5 29.80 -21.59 -55.09
C LEU A 5 30.26 -20.23 -54.53
N PRO A 6 31.02 -19.37 -55.28
CA PRO A 6 31.43 -18.07 -54.77
C PRO A 6 30.28 -17.07 -54.64
N ILE A 7 29.22 -17.20 -55.47
CA ILE A 7 28.03 -16.33 -55.38
C ILE A 7 27.22 -16.63 -54.14
N ILE A 8 27.06 -17.92 -53.78
CA ILE A 8 26.33 -18.32 -52.57
C ILE A 8 27.05 -17.87 -51.30
N VAL A 9 28.39 -18.00 -51.25
CA VAL A 9 29.21 -17.53 -50.13
C VAL A 9 29.14 -16.02 -49.99
N PHE A 10 29.09 -15.26 -51.09
CA PHE A 10 28.97 -13.79 -51.07
C PHE A 10 27.56 -13.34 -50.64
N ILE A 11 26.49 -14.04 -51.00
CA ILE A 11 25.13 -13.78 -50.56
C ILE A 11 24.96 -14.13 -49.08
N CYS A 12 25.55 -15.22 -48.60
CA CYS A 12 25.54 -15.56 -47.18
C CYS A 12 26.37 -14.55 -46.32
N MET A 13 27.49 -14.03 -46.84
CA MET A 13 28.24 -12.98 -46.17
C MET A 13 27.51 -11.62 -46.16
N LEU A 14 26.79 -11.30 -47.23
CA LEU A 14 25.93 -10.10 -47.29
C LEU A 14 24.70 -10.23 -46.39
N ALA A 15 24.12 -11.43 -46.27
CA ALA A 15 23.02 -11.69 -45.33
C ALA A 15 23.45 -11.61 -43.85
N LEU A 16 24.69 -12.00 -43.52
CA LEU A 16 25.28 -11.83 -42.17
C LEU A 16 25.56 -10.38 -41.84
N LEU A 17 25.75 -9.50 -42.80
CA LEU A 17 25.92 -8.06 -42.61
C LEU A 17 24.59 -7.32 -42.45
N LEU A 18 23.46 -7.93 -42.89
CA LEU A 18 22.11 -7.37 -42.71
C LEU A 18 21.45 -7.77 -41.39
N PHE A 19 22.00 -8.71 -40.64
CA PHE A 19 21.67 -8.98 -39.24
C PHE A 19 22.58 -8.18 -38.28
N GLY A 20 22.95 -6.97 -38.66
CA GLY A 20 23.44 -5.98 -37.72
C GLY A 20 22.33 -5.76 -36.72
N CYS A 21 22.43 -6.33 -35.52
CA CYS A 21 21.66 -5.88 -34.38
C CYS A 21 21.69 -4.35 -34.38
N ASP A 22 20.55 -3.74 -34.48
CA ASP A 22 20.35 -2.32 -34.14
C ASP A 22 20.72 -2.18 -32.65
N ARG A 23 22.01 -2.11 -32.37
CA ARG A 23 22.52 -1.73 -31.09
C ARG A 23 22.19 -0.25 -30.97
N GLN A 24 21.05 0.07 -30.41
CA GLN A 24 20.79 1.41 -29.97
C GLN A 24 22.01 1.89 -29.18
N GLU A 25 22.73 2.88 -29.73
CA GLU A 25 23.94 3.38 -29.08
C GLU A 25 23.55 3.90 -27.70
N THR A 26 24.14 3.32 -26.65
CA THR A 26 23.89 3.76 -25.28
C THR A 26 24.45 5.17 -25.09
N LEU A 27 23.65 6.03 -24.45
CA LEU A 27 24.06 7.36 -24.05
C LEU A 27 24.84 7.38 -22.73
N LEU A 28 24.94 6.21 -22.07
CA LEU A 28 25.63 6.02 -20.79
C LEU A 28 27.14 5.79 -21.02
N ASN A 29 27.96 6.40 -20.20
CA ASN A 29 29.40 6.31 -20.29
C ASN A 29 30.06 6.21 -18.90
N PRO A 30 30.69 5.10 -18.53
CA PRO A 30 31.37 4.94 -17.25
C PRO A 30 32.46 5.98 -16.96
N GLN A 31 33.07 6.55 -18.01
CA GLN A 31 34.09 7.60 -17.87
C GLN A 31 33.51 9.01 -17.68
N LYS A 32 32.21 9.17 -17.95
CA LYS A 32 31.43 10.41 -17.75
C LYS A 32 30.08 10.08 -17.14
N PRO A 33 30.06 9.72 -15.84
CA PRO A 33 28.82 9.25 -15.21
C PRO A 33 27.75 10.33 -15.19
N VAL A 34 26.49 9.89 -15.41
CA VAL A 34 25.30 10.72 -15.19
C VAL A 34 24.80 10.55 -13.76
N THR A 35 24.45 11.66 -13.11
CA THR A 35 23.88 11.63 -11.77
C THR A 35 22.36 11.82 -11.85
N LEU A 36 21.62 10.92 -11.21
CA LEU A 36 20.18 11.01 -10.95
C LEU A 36 19.95 11.41 -9.50
N THR A 37 19.13 12.43 -9.28
CA THR A 37 18.63 12.76 -7.95
C THR A 37 17.37 11.95 -7.68
N MET A 38 17.24 11.37 -6.48
CA MET A 38 16.10 10.54 -6.09
C MET A 38 15.47 11.03 -4.79
N TRP A 39 14.13 11.17 -4.79
CA TRP A 39 13.34 11.37 -3.57
C TRP A 39 12.53 10.11 -3.25
N HIS A 40 12.67 9.59 -2.02
CA HIS A 40 11.88 8.44 -1.58
C HIS A 40 11.37 8.62 -0.15
N VAL A 41 10.41 7.77 0.21
CA VAL A 41 9.66 7.80 1.49
C VAL A 41 9.96 6.59 2.39
N TYR A 42 10.87 5.70 2.00
CA TYR A 42 11.21 4.49 2.74
C TYR A 42 12.27 4.74 3.82
N GLY A 43 12.21 5.87 4.51
CA GLY A 43 13.32 6.35 5.32
C GLY A 43 13.02 6.60 6.79
N GLU A 44 11.82 6.32 7.26
CA GLU A 44 11.46 6.49 8.67
C GLU A 44 12.20 5.50 9.60
N GLN A 45 12.90 4.53 9.03
CA GLN A 45 13.73 3.58 9.75
C GLN A 45 15.21 4.02 9.72
N ALA A 46 15.90 3.87 10.84
CA ALA A 46 17.32 4.19 10.98
C ALA A 46 18.22 3.47 9.94
N ASP A 47 17.77 2.34 9.42
CA ASP A 47 18.44 1.55 8.38
C ASP A 47 17.45 1.28 7.23
N SER A 48 17.24 2.30 6.40
CA SER A 48 16.33 2.21 5.26
C SER A 48 16.78 1.15 4.24
N PRO A 49 15.97 0.12 3.96
CA PRO A 49 16.28 -0.82 2.91
C PRO A 49 16.56 -0.15 1.56
N MET A 50 15.84 0.91 1.20
CA MET A 50 16.00 1.62 -0.06
C MET A 50 17.41 2.21 -0.20
N ASN A 51 17.98 2.80 0.85
CA ASN A 51 19.32 3.35 0.80
C ASN A 51 20.35 2.26 0.48
N ARG A 52 20.24 1.08 1.10
CA ARG A 52 21.14 -0.05 0.80
C ARG A 52 21.03 -0.51 -0.64
N TYR A 53 19.81 -0.57 -1.19
CA TYR A 53 19.61 -0.93 -2.60
C TYR A 53 20.18 0.12 -3.55
N VAL A 54 20.05 1.41 -3.26
CA VAL A 54 20.67 2.47 -4.06
C VAL A 54 22.21 2.38 -4.01
N GLU A 55 22.78 2.15 -2.83
CA GLU A 55 24.23 1.93 -2.68
C GLU A 55 24.71 0.70 -3.46
N ASP A 56 23.95 -0.41 -3.41
CA ASP A 56 24.27 -1.61 -4.18
C ASP A 56 24.19 -1.37 -5.70
N PHE A 57 23.16 -0.67 -6.16
CA PHE A 57 23.06 -0.24 -7.55
C PHE A 57 24.27 0.59 -7.97
N ASN A 58 24.60 1.62 -7.19
CA ASN A 58 25.74 2.51 -7.49
C ASN A 58 27.06 1.76 -7.55
N ARG A 59 27.27 0.76 -6.68
CA ARG A 59 28.48 -0.05 -6.62
C ARG A 59 28.59 -1.08 -7.75
N THR A 60 27.46 -1.54 -8.28
CA THR A 60 27.38 -2.61 -9.29
C THR A 60 27.02 -2.05 -10.67
N VAL A 61 25.77 -2.15 -11.07
CA VAL A 61 25.26 -1.74 -12.39
C VAL A 61 25.49 -0.26 -12.66
N GLY A 62 25.33 0.59 -11.64
CA GLY A 62 25.60 2.02 -11.75
C GLY A 62 27.05 2.30 -12.14
N LYS A 63 28.00 1.66 -11.47
CA LYS A 63 29.44 1.77 -11.80
C LYS A 63 29.75 1.27 -13.21
N GLU A 64 29.17 0.12 -13.58
CA GLU A 64 29.37 -0.48 -14.91
C GLU A 64 28.87 0.42 -16.03
N LYS A 65 27.71 1.05 -15.84
CA LYS A 65 27.03 1.85 -16.87
C LYS A 65 27.35 3.36 -16.79
N GLY A 66 28.02 3.82 -15.74
CA GLY A 66 28.26 5.26 -15.52
C GLY A 66 27.01 5.97 -15.00
N ILE A 67 26.33 5.41 -14.01
CA ILE A 67 25.15 5.99 -13.35
C ILE A 67 25.44 6.14 -11.86
N ILE A 68 25.09 7.29 -11.30
CA ILE A 68 25.12 7.55 -9.86
C ILE A 68 23.72 8.00 -9.43
N VAL A 69 23.13 7.32 -8.48
CA VAL A 69 21.85 7.73 -7.86
C VAL A 69 22.14 8.36 -6.51
N ASN A 70 21.79 9.64 -6.36
CA ASN A 70 21.91 10.41 -5.13
C ASN A 70 20.53 10.54 -4.47
N VAL A 71 20.41 10.03 -3.25
CA VAL A 71 19.16 10.02 -2.51
C VAL A 71 18.99 11.27 -1.66
N THR A 72 17.80 11.85 -1.70
CA THR A 72 17.32 12.80 -0.71
C THR A 72 16.11 12.19 -0.01
N LEU A 73 16.21 11.98 1.30
CA LEU A 73 15.15 11.41 2.10
C LEU A 73 14.01 12.40 2.30
N MET A 74 12.77 11.97 2.04
CA MET A 74 11.55 12.69 2.38
C MET A 74 10.91 12.09 3.64
N SER A 75 10.34 12.93 4.50
CA SER A 75 9.85 12.50 5.81
C SER A 75 8.66 11.53 5.75
N ASN A 76 7.76 11.69 4.76
CA ASN A 76 6.64 10.77 4.54
C ASN A 76 6.03 10.95 3.15
N ALA A 77 5.18 9.98 2.76
CA ALA A 77 4.51 9.96 1.45
C ALA A 77 3.51 11.12 1.26
N SER A 78 2.85 11.58 2.32
CA SER A 78 1.86 12.67 2.22
C SER A 78 2.49 14.03 1.91
N GLN A 79 3.74 14.25 2.33
CA GLN A 79 4.44 15.52 2.08
C GLN A 79 5.16 15.57 0.73
N ILE A 80 5.50 14.41 0.15
CA ILE A 80 6.28 14.36 -1.09
C ILE A 80 5.49 14.95 -2.26
N GLY A 81 4.20 14.69 -2.35
CA GLY A 81 3.34 15.20 -3.42
C GLY A 81 3.38 16.72 -3.52
N GLN A 82 3.10 17.42 -2.43
CA GLN A 82 3.13 18.89 -2.41
C GLN A 82 4.53 19.44 -2.73
N LYS A 83 5.59 18.79 -2.25
CA LYS A 83 6.96 19.20 -2.56
C LYS A 83 7.29 19.03 -4.05
N LEU A 84 6.82 17.95 -4.68
CA LEU A 84 6.99 17.72 -6.12
C LEU A 84 6.29 18.79 -6.95
N VAL A 85 5.03 19.10 -6.65
CA VAL A 85 4.29 20.16 -7.32
C VAL A 85 4.96 21.52 -7.14
N ASN A 86 5.41 21.82 -5.94
CA ASN A 86 6.14 23.06 -5.66
C ASN A 86 7.49 23.14 -6.41
N ALA A 87 8.22 22.02 -6.51
CA ALA A 87 9.47 21.92 -7.26
C ALA A 87 9.24 22.12 -8.76
N GLN A 88 8.19 21.51 -9.32
CA GLN A 88 7.79 21.68 -10.73
C GLN A 88 7.45 23.13 -11.04
N ASN A 89 6.78 23.82 -10.12
CA ASN A 89 6.38 25.23 -10.25
C ASN A 89 7.52 26.22 -9.91
N GLY A 90 8.71 25.74 -9.56
CA GLY A 90 9.87 26.59 -9.24
C GLY A 90 9.67 27.47 -8.00
N VAL A 91 8.92 26.97 -7.00
CA VAL A 91 8.66 27.73 -5.76
C VAL A 91 9.96 27.99 -5.03
N ALA A 92 10.22 29.24 -4.65
CA ALA A 92 11.42 29.65 -3.97
C ALA A 92 11.65 28.89 -2.64
N GLY A 93 12.87 28.39 -2.41
CA GLY A 93 13.22 27.63 -1.22
C GLY A 93 12.89 26.13 -1.29
N VAL A 94 12.25 25.67 -2.37
CA VAL A 94 12.04 24.24 -2.63
C VAL A 94 13.21 23.71 -3.47
N PRO A 95 13.75 22.50 -3.15
CA PRO A 95 14.76 21.87 -4.00
C PRO A 95 14.29 21.68 -5.44
N ALA A 96 15.24 21.61 -6.38
CA ALA A 96 14.92 21.33 -7.78
C ALA A 96 14.18 19.98 -7.92
N MET A 97 13.38 19.85 -8.97
CA MET A 97 12.66 18.62 -9.30
C MET A 97 13.63 17.43 -9.39
N PRO A 98 13.40 16.34 -8.66
CA PRO A 98 14.26 15.15 -8.73
C PRO A 98 14.08 14.41 -10.07
N ASP A 99 15.09 13.66 -10.48
CA ASP A 99 15.03 12.83 -11.68
C ASP A 99 14.20 11.56 -11.45
N LEU A 100 14.31 10.97 -10.25
CA LEU A 100 13.54 9.81 -9.80
C LEU A 100 12.82 10.16 -8.49
N PHE A 101 11.61 9.68 -8.33
CA PHE A 101 10.87 9.86 -7.08
C PHE A 101 9.78 8.81 -6.90
N PHE A 102 9.33 8.69 -5.66
CA PHE A 102 8.23 7.81 -5.30
C PHE A 102 7.03 8.65 -4.87
N CYS A 103 5.90 8.47 -5.55
CA CYS A 103 4.67 9.18 -5.20
C CYS A 103 3.43 8.32 -5.47
N HIS A 104 2.29 8.78 -4.96
CA HIS A 104 0.99 8.21 -5.29
C HIS A 104 0.55 8.59 -6.71
N ASN A 105 -0.34 7.81 -7.30
CA ASN A 105 -0.91 8.11 -8.62
C ASN A 105 -1.53 9.52 -8.68
N SER A 106 -2.25 9.96 -7.65
CA SER A 106 -2.82 11.31 -7.57
C SER A 106 -1.78 12.41 -7.75
N ASN A 107 -0.59 12.26 -7.16
CA ASN A 107 0.48 13.22 -7.33
C ASN A 107 1.06 13.19 -8.75
N ALA A 108 1.15 12.01 -9.35
CA ALA A 108 1.58 11.90 -10.75
C ALA A 108 0.56 12.54 -11.72
N GLN A 109 -0.74 12.47 -11.40
CA GLN A 109 -1.80 13.18 -12.13
C GLN A 109 -1.62 14.70 -12.03
N GLU A 110 -1.34 15.24 -10.83
CA GLU A 110 -1.07 16.67 -10.64
C GLU A 110 0.16 17.14 -11.40
N LEU A 111 1.22 16.32 -11.47
CA LEU A 111 2.42 16.61 -12.24
C LEU A 111 2.18 16.55 -13.75
N GLY A 112 1.22 15.77 -14.21
CA GLY A 112 0.85 15.53 -15.59
C GLY A 112 1.71 14.49 -16.31
N ALA A 113 1.09 13.53 -16.96
CA ALA A 113 1.75 12.40 -17.65
C ALA A 113 2.80 12.86 -18.67
N ASN A 114 2.60 14.00 -19.32
CA ASN A 114 3.55 14.53 -20.31
C ASN A 114 4.93 14.90 -19.72
N ASN A 115 4.99 15.17 -18.43
CA ASN A 115 6.23 15.52 -17.71
C ASN A 115 6.94 14.28 -17.14
N LEU A 116 6.30 13.12 -17.19
CA LEU A 116 6.79 11.86 -16.64
C LEU A 116 7.18 10.87 -17.73
N LEU A 117 8.20 10.05 -17.46
CA LEU A 117 8.57 8.96 -18.34
C LEU A 117 7.40 7.95 -18.40
N ASP A 118 7.02 7.56 -19.60
CA ASP A 118 6.10 6.44 -19.77
C ASP A 118 6.88 5.13 -19.69
N TRP A 119 6.61 4.35 -18.66
CA TRP A 119 7.29 3.07 -18.48
C TRP A 119 6.90 2.03 -19.54
N GLN A 120 5.81 2.24 -20.31
CA GLN A 120 5.46 1.42 -21.45
C GLN A 120 6.45 1.58 -22.62
N ASP A 121 7.13 2.72 -22.71
CA ASP A 121 8.21 2.95 -23.67
C ASP A 121 9.50 2.21 -23.28
N VAL A 122 9.61 1.80 -22.00
CA VAL A 122 10.83 1.26 -21.39
C VAL A 122 10.76 -0.24 -21.18
N PHE A 123 9.60 -0.72 -20.73
CA PHE A 123 9.33 -2.15 -20.53
C PHE A 123 8.53 -2.69 -21.71
N SER A 124 8.97 -3.81 -22.26
CA SER A 124 8.19 -4.53 -23.26
C SER A 124 6.86 -5.03 -22.68
N ALA A 125 5.89 -5.30 -23.54
CA ALA A 125 4.61 -5.89 -23.12
C ALA A 125 4.81 -7.22 -22.35
N SER A 126 5.82 -8.01 -22.73
CA SER A 126 6.17 -9.23 -22.00
C SER A 126 6.70 -8.95 -20.61
N GLU A 127 7.59 -7.95 -20.43
CA GLU A 127 8.10 -7.56 -19.11
C GLU A 127 6.99 -7.00 -18.20
N LEU A 128 6.03 -6.24 -18.77
CA LEU A 128 4.89 -5.72 -18.02
C LEU A 128 3.89 -6.81 -17.64
N SER A 129 3.73 -7.86 -18.46
CA SER A 129 2.84 -8.99 -18.13
C SER A 129 3.32 -9.83 -16.95
N ASP A 130 4.59 -9.71 -16.57
CA ASP A 130 5.12 -10.33 -15.35
C ASP A 130 4.67 -9.61 -14.06
N PHE A 131 4.21 -8.37 -14.16
CA PHE A 131 3.66 -7.65 -13.02
C PHE A 131 2.20 -8.04 -12.77
N ILE A 132 1.76 -7.86 -11.53
CA ILE A 132 0.34 -8.00 -11.18
C ILE A 132 -0.44 -6.92 -11.91
N GLY A 133 -1.41 -7.33 -12.75
CA GLY A 133 -2.10 -6.43 -13.67
C GLY A 133 -2.81 -5.26 -12.99
N GLU A 134 -3.44 -5.50 -11.84
CA GLU A 134 -4.10 -4.46 -11.03
C GLU A 134 -3.11 -3.41 -10.53
N PHE A 135 -1.86 -3.81 -10.24
CA PHE A 135 -0.82 -2.88 -9.78
C PHE A 135 -0.30 -2.00 -10.92
N VAL A 136 -0.21 -2.56 -12.12
CA VAL A 136 0.11 -1.79 -13.34
C VAL A 136 -1.01 -0.81 -13.65
N SER A 137 -2.26 -1.27 -13.60
CA SER A 137 -3.44 -0.42 -13.87
C SER A 137 -3.52 0.76 -12.91
N ASP A 138 -3.17 0.58 -11.64
CA ASP A 138 -3.11 1.65 -10.64
C ASP A 138 -2.03 2.71 -10.96
N GLY A 139 -1.01 2.34 -11.71
CA GLY A 139 0.06 3.25 -12.11
C GLY A 139 -0.24 4.09 -13.35
N MET A 140 -1.38 3.88 -14.00
CA MET A 140 -1.76 4.62 -15.20
C MET A 140 -2.21 6.04 -14.87
N VAL A 141 -1.66 7.01 -15.60
CA VAL A 141 -2.10 8.41 -15.62
C VAL A 141 -2.46 8.72 -17.07
N ASP A 142 -3.70 9.04 -17.31
CA ASP A 142 -4.28 9.07 -18.66
C ASP A 142 -4.05 7.71 -19.37
N ASN A 143 -3.26 7.68 -20.43
CA ASN A 143 -2.91 6.45 -21.13
C ASN A 143 -1.42 6.04 -20.96
N SER A 144 -0.71 6.67 -20.03
CA SER A 144 0.71 6.47 -19.75
C SER A 144 0.92 5.73 -18.44
N LEU A 145 1.75 4.71 -18.40
CA LEU A 145 2.23 4.10 -17.17
C LEU A 145 3.27 5.02 -16.53
N SER A 146 2.80 6.06 -15.83
CA SER A 146 3.66 7.06 -15.20
C SER A 146 4.21 6.63 -13.84
N VAL A 147 3.50 5.74 -13.13
CA VAL A 147 3.86 5.26 -11.80
C VAL A 147 4.13 3.75 -11.85
N LEU A 148 5.41 3.38 -11.95
CA LEU A 148 5.81 1.97 -11.97
C LEU A 148 5.59 1.33 -10.60
N PRO A 149 4.82 0.22 -10.49
CA PRO A 149 4.68 -0.47 -9.22
C PRO A 149 6.01 -1.11 -8.83
N VAL A 150 6.47 -0.82 -7.61
CA VAL A 150 7.69 -1.41 -7.03
C VAL A 150 7.43 -2.05 -5.67
N SER A 151 6.39 -1.62 -5.00
CA SER A 151 5.87 -2.19 -3.76
C SER A 151 4.43 -1.72 -3.58
N LYS A 152 3.57 -2.60 -3.11
CA LYS A 152 2.18 -2.26 -2.80
C LYS A 152 1.84 -2.74 -1.39
N SER A 153 0.97 -2.02 -0.71
CA SER A 153 0.40 -2.46 0.56
C SER A 153 -1.07 -2.78 0.41
N THR A 154 -1.57 -3.57 1.33
CA THR A 154 -3.01 -3.78 1.55
C THR A 154 -3.30 -3.69 3.04
N HIS A 155 -4.56 -3.63 3.41
CA HIS A 155 -4.92 -3.72 4.82
C HIS A 155 -4.96 -5.17 5.26
N LEU A 156 -4.49 -5.42 6.48
CA LEU A 156 -4.52 -6.71 7.16
C LEU A 156 -5.05 -6.55 8.58
N LEU A 157 -5.57 -7.63 9.14
CA LEU A 157 -5.99 -7.73 10.53
C LEU A 157 -4.84 -8.31 11.35
N PHE A 158 -4.26 -7.49 12.21
CA PHE A 158 -3.21 -7.85 13.15
C PHE A 158 -3.83 -8.17 14.51
N LEU A 159 -3.41 -9.27 15.14
CA LEU A 159 -3.94 -9.72 16.43
C LEU A 159 -2.80 -10.01 17.41
N ALA A 160 -2.98 -9.59 18.64
CA ALA A 160 -2.23 -10.08 19.78
C ALA A 160 -2.62 -11.55 20.03
N GLY A 161 -1.95 -12.50 19.34
CA GLY A 161 -2.36 -13.89 19.28
C GLY A 161 -2.42 -14.56 20.65
N GLY A 162 -1.48 -14.23 21.56
CA GLY A 162 -1.50 -14.76 22.92
C GLY A 162 -2.76 -14.36 23.71
N ALA A 163 -3.16 -13.09 23.62
CA ALA A 163 -4.38 -12.59 24.26
C ALA A 163 -5.64 -13.14 23.58
N PHE A 164 -5.64 -13.18 22.23
CA PHE A 164 -6.76 -13.72 21.47
C PHE A 164 -7.00 -15.21 21.77
N ASP A 165 -5.97 -16.05 21.84
CA ASP A 165 -6.09 -17.48 22.11
C ASP A 165 -6.71 -17.78 23.50
N LYS A 166 -6.36 -16.97 24.52
CA LYS A 166 -6.99 -17.06 25.84
C LYS A 166 -8.50 -16.77 25.77
N PHE A 167 -8.85 -15.63 25.19
CA PHE A 167 -10.24 -15.23 24.97
C PHE A 167 -11.01 -16.25 24.13
N ALA A 168 -10.44 -16.69 23.02
CA ALA A 168 -11.06 -17.60 22.07
C ALA A 168 -11.43 -18.95 22.72
N LYS A 169 -10.54 -19.48 23.54
CA LYS A 169 -10.76 -20.71 24.31
C LYS A 169 -11.93 -20.59 25.28
N GLU A 170 -12.03 -19.46 25.99
CA GLU A 170 -13.07 -19.25 27.01
C GLU A 170 -14.44 -18.91 26.41
N GLN A 171 -14.45 -18.24 25.27
CA GLN A 171 -15.67 -17.77 24.62
C GLN A 171 -16.12 -18.62 23.41
N ASN A 172 -15.47 -19.75 23.18
CA ASN A 172 -15.72 -20.65 22.05
C ASN A 172 -15.70 -19.90 20.70
N VAL A 173 -14.62 -19.15 20.48
CA VAL A 173 -14.34 -18.37 19.25
C VAL A 173 -13.14 -18.96 18.56
N THR A 174 -13.04 -18.81 17.26
CA THR A 174 -11.90 -19.24 16.44
C THR A 174 -11.46 -18.13 15.49
N TYR A 175 -10.26 -18.20 14.93
CA TYR A 175 -9.81 -17.30 13.88
C TYR A 175 -10.73 -17.28 12.65
N ALA A 176 -11.40 -18.40 12.35
CA ALA A 176 -12.34 -18.50 11.24
C ALA A 176 -13.56 -17.58 11.42
N ASN A 177 -13.95 -17.26 12.65
CA ASN A 177 -15.02 -16.30 12.91
C ASN A 177 -14.66 -14.88 12.47
N LEU A 178 -13.38 -14.56 12.29
CA LEU A 178 -12.90 -13.26 11.83
C LEU A 178 -12.85 -13.13 10.31
N ALA A 179 -13.24 -14.16 9.55
CA ALA A 179 -13.17 -14.13 8.09
C ALA A 179 -14.26 -13.25 7.43
N THR A 180 -15.33 -12.96 8.15
CA THR A 180 -16.45 -12.11 7.67
C THR A 180 -16.70 -10.96 8.61
N TRP A 181 -17.25 -9.84 8.08
CA TRP A 181 -17.60 -8.69 8.92
C TRP A 181 -18.64 -9.04 10.00
N ASP A 182 -19.66 -9.83 9.67
CA ASP A 182 -20.65 -10.24 10.66
C ASP A 182 -20.02 -11.06 11.78
N GLY A 183 -19.17 -12.01 11.44
CA GLY A 183 -18.41 -12.79 12.42
C GLY A 183 -17.46 -11.92 13.24
N PHE A 184 -16.75 -10.98 12.59
CA PHE A 184 -15.87 -10.02 13.25
C PHE A 184 -16.61 -9.17 14.28
N PHE A 185 -17.78 -8.59 13.94
CA PHE A 185 -18.56 -7.79 14.89
C PHE A 185 -19.10 -8.64 16.04
N SER A 186 -19.51 -9.89 15.77
CA SER A 186 -19.92 -10.83 16.84
C SER A 186 -18.77 -11.17 17.79
N VAL A 187 -17.56 -11.35 17.26
CA VAL A 187 -16.35 -11.57 18.07
C VAL A 187 -16.01 -10.32 18.87
N ALA A 188 -16.14 -9.13 18.28
CA ALA A 188 -15.86 -7.86 18.96
C ALA A 188 -16.81 -7.64 20.15
N GLU A 189 -18.09 -7.94 20.00
CA GLU A 189 -19.08 -7.90 21.10
C GLU A 189 -18.71 -8.88 22.22
N LYS A 190 -18.41 -10.14 21.88
CA LYS A 190 -17.98 -11.13 22.87
C LYS A 190 -16.74 -10.70 23.63
N TYR A 191 -15.75 -10.12 22.92
CA TYR A 191 -14.54 -9.64 23.56
C TYR A 191 -14.80 -8.45 24.50
N TYR A 192 -15.62 -7.51 24.07
CA TYR A 192 -16.01 -6.36 24.90
C TYR A 192 -16.61 -6.82 26.23
N ASN A 193 -17.54 -7.77 26.19
CA ASN A 193 -18.15 -8.35 27.37
C ASN A 193 -17.15 -9.13 28.23
N TYR A 194 -16.28 -9.94 27.59
CA TYR A 194 -15.25 -10.71 28.26
C TYR A 194 -14.19 -9.85 28.95
N SER A 195 -13.78 -8.77 28.32
CA SER A 195 -12.70 -7.90 28.78
C SER A 195 -13.13 -6.84 29.82
N GLY A 196 -14.42 -6.76 30.13
CA GLY A 196 -14.97 -5.73 31.00
C GLY A 196 -15.04 -4.34 30.34
N GLY A 197 -15.31 -4.31 29.04
CA GLY A 197 -15.55 -3.06 28.30
C GLY A 197 -14.36 -2.55 27.46
N LYS A 198 -13.33 -3.36 27.24
CA LYS A 198 -12.24 -2.96 26.33
C LYS A 198 -12.65 -3.19 24.87
N PRO A 199 -12.35 -2.25 23.95
CA PRO A 199 -12.60 -2.44 22.54
C PRO A 199 -11.76 -3.61 21.99
N PHE A 200 -12.33 -4.35 21.05
CA PHE A 200 -11.67 -5.46 20.38
C PHE A 200 -10.61 -4.99 19.39
N CYS A 201 -10.96 -4.03 18.54
CA CYS A 201 -10.14 -3.66 17.40
C CYS A 201 -10.07 -2.14 17.20
N ALA A 202 -8.89 -1.66 16.83
CA ALA A 202 -8.68 -0.32 16.31
C ALA A 202 -8.59 -0.33 14.77
N LEU A 203 -9.23 0.63 14.12
CA LEU A 203 -9.22 0.78 12.66
C LEU A 203 -8.47 2.05 12.26
N ASP A 204 -7.35 1.90 11.54
CA ASP A 204 -6.62 3.06 10.99
C ASP A 204 -7.36 3.69 9.80
N TYR A 205 -8.06 2.86 9.03
CA TYR A 205 -8.72 3.25 7.77
C TYR A 205 -10.17 2.78 7.74
N LEU A 206 -11.00 3.31 8.67
CA LEU A 206 -12.41 2.94 8.79
C LEU A 206 -13.13 2.98 7.44
N MET A 207 -13.03 4.10 6.71
CA MET A 207 -13.78 4.27 5.47
C MET A 207 -13.38 3.29 4.37
N ARG A 208 -12.11 2.88 4.30
CA ARG A 208 -11.70 1.84 3.34
C ARG A 208 -12.34 0.49 3.65
N SER A 209 -12.53 0.15 4.93
CA SER A 209 -13.24 -1.07 5.32
C SER A 209 -14.74 -0.99 4.97
N VAL A 210 -15.35 0.18 5.20
CA VAL A 210 -16.74 0.45 4.82
C VAL A 210 -16.95 0.35 3.31
N GLU A 211 -16.05 0.92 2.52
CA GLU A 211 -16.08 0.89 1.06
C GLU A 211 -16.00 -0.54 0.50
N LEU A 212 -15.06 -1.34 1.01
CA LEU A 212 -14.91 -2.73 0.59
C LEU A 212 -16.16 -3.56 0.89
N ASP A 213 -16.77 -3.35 2.06
CA ASP A 213 -18.05 -3.98 2.41
C ASP A 213 -19.16 -3.52 1.45
N ALA A 214 -19.28 -2.22 1.21
CA ALA A 214 -20.29 -1.64 0.32
C ALA A 214 -20.15 -2.15 -1.14
N ILE A 215 -18.93 -2.17 -1.67
CA ILE A 215 -18.68 -2.68 -3.04
C ILE A 215 -19.03 -4.17 -3.14
N SER A 216 -18.76 -4.95 -2.10
CA SER A 216 -19.18 -6.36 -2.04
C SER A 216 -20.71 -6.53 -2.10
N HIS A 217 -21.46 -5.50 -1.70
CA HIS A 217 -22.91 -5.43 -1.79
C HIS A 217 -23.44 -4.67 -3.02
N GLY A 218 -22.56 -4.45 -4.02
CA GLY A 218 -22.93 -3.85 -5.31
C GLY A 218 -22.92 -2.32 -5.33
N ALA A 219 -22.30 -1.65 -4.35
CA ALA A 219 -22.07 -0.21 -4.44
C ALA A 219 -21.12 0.10 -5.61
N VAL A 220 -21.50 1.06 -6.44
CA VAL A 220 -20.73 1.55 -7.58
C VAL A 220 -20.79 3.07 -7.63
N ASP A 221 -19.76 3.69 -8.21
CA ASP A 221 -19.74 5.12 -8.57
C ASP A 221 -20.08 6.13 -7.44
N PHE A 222 -19.96 5.69 -6.19
CA PHE A 222 -20.36 6.50 -5.03
C PHE A 222 -19.44 7.68 -4.72
N TYR A 223 -18.33 7.82 -5.44
CA TYR A 223 -17.41 8.95 -5.31
C TYR A 223 -17.79 10.16 -6.18
N GLN A 224 -18.68 9.99 -7.13
CA GLN A 224 -19.05 11.05 -8.06
C GLN A 224 -20.15 11.95 -7.48
N ASN A 225 -19.96 13.26 -7.53
CA ASN A 225 -21.01 14.26 -7.26
C ASN A 225 -21.76 14.10 -5.93
N ASP A 226 -21.06 13.84 -4.82
CA ASP A 226 -21.69 13.60 -3.50
C ASP A 226 -22.61 12.34 -3.45
N TRP A 227 -22.48 11.42 -4.39
CA TRP A 227 -23.31 10.21 -4.47
C TRP A 227 -23.20 9.31 -3.23
N TYR A 228 -22.10 9.41 -2.48
CA TYR A 228 -21.96 8.67 -1.22
C TYR A 228 -23.09 8.97 -0.23
N LYS A 229 -23.64 10.19 -0.24
CA LYS A 229 -24.77 10.60 0.62
C LYS A 229 -26.09 9.95 0.23
N GLN A 230 -26.19 9.35 -0.95
CA GLN A 230 -27.38 8.72 -1.49
C GLN A 230 -27.21 7.23 -1.76
N ASN A 231 -25.97 6.71 -1.67
CA ASN A 231 -25.70 5.30 -1.93
C ASN A 231 -26.14 4.42 -0.76
N VAL A 232 -27.26 3.71 -0.95
CA VAL A 232 -27.88 2.88 0.09
C VAL A 232 -26.93 1.79 0.61
N ALA A 233 -26.16 1.14 -0.26
CA ALA A 233 -25.24 0.10 0.14
C ALA A 233 -24.10 0.67 1.00
N LEU A 234 -23.55 1.83 0.62
CA LEU A 234 -22.48 2.50 1.39
C LEU A 234 -22.99 2.95 2.76
N ILE A 235 -24.17 3.58 2.82
CA ILE A 235 -24.79 4.02 4.08
C ILE A 235 -25.08 2.81 4.97
N SER A 236 -25.61 1.72 4.42
CA SER A 236 -25.87 0.48 5.16
C SER A 236 -24.58 -0.13 5.71
N SER A 237 -23.53 -0.18 4.90
CA SER A 237 -22.22 -0.64 5.36
C SER A 237 -21.68 0.26 6.46
N TYR A 238 -21.70 1.59 6.28
CA TYR A 238 -21.25 2.52 7.31
C TYR A 238 -22.03 2.34 8.62
N LYS A 239 -23.35 2.14 8.56
CA LYS A 239 -24.21 1.94 9.75
C LYS A 239 -23.78 0.74 10.59
N LYS A 240 -23.28 -0.36 9.97
CA LYS A 240 -22.75 -1.53 10.70
C LYS A 240 -21.52 -1.15 11.54
N PHE A 241 -20.57 -0.42 10.94
CA PHE A 241 -19.39 0.04 11.66
C PHE A 241 -19.73 1.10 12.71
N ALA A 242 -20.64 2.01 12.39
CA ALA A 242 -21.14 3.03 13.34
C ALA A 242 -21.78 2.39 14.58
N SER A 243 -22.59 1.34 14.42
CA SER A 243 -23.15 0.57 15.54
C SER A 243 -22.04 -0.05 16.40
N ALA A 244 -21.02 -0.66 15.78
CA ALA A 244 -19.90 -1.23 16.54
C ALA A 244 -19.08 -0.15 17.28
N ILE A 245 -18.95 1.06 16.71
CA ILE A 245 -18.33 2.22 17.38
C ILE A 245 -19.21 2.71 18.54
N ALA A 246 -20.53 2.84 18.31
CA ALA A 246 -21.46 3.26 19.35
C ALA A 246 -21.42 2.33 20.59
N LYS A 247 -21.35 1.02 20.36
CA LYS A 247 -21.19 0.01 21.41
C LYS A 247 -19.83 0.00 22.08
N GLY A 248 -18.85 0.72 21.55
CA GLY A 248 -17.46 0.69 22.04
C GLY A 248 -16.69 -0.59 21.66
N HIS A 249 -17.22 -1.41 20.73
CA HIS A 249 -16.59 -2.67 20.33
C HIS A 249 -15.36 -2.45 19.44
N ILE A 250 -15.35 -1.38 18.65
CA ILE A 250 -14.24 -0.95 17.81
C ILE A 250 -13.96 0.54 18.01
N VAL A 251 -12.74 0.96 17.70
CA VAL A 251 -12.33 2.36 17.88
C VAL A 251 -11.62 2.91 16.65
N VAL A 252 -11.80 4.21 16.43
CA VAL A 252 -10.97 5.06 15.58
C VAL A 252 -10.16 5.98 16.48
N SER A 253 -8.84 5.97 16.36
CA SER A 253 -7.94 6.67 17.29
C SER A 253 -6.98 7.61 16.57
N ASP A 254 -6.33 8.51 17.32
CA ASP A 254 -5.18 9.28 16.85
C ASP A 254 -3.89 8.44 16.83
N LEU A 255 -3.86 7.36 17.62
CA LEU A 255 -2.76 6.40 17.62
C LEU A 255 -3.03 5.33 16.57
N TYR A 256 -1.99 4.92 15.87
CA TYR A 256 -2.07 3.78 14.98
C TYR A 256 -2.52 2.51 15.72
N SER A 257 -3.27 1.66 15.03
CA SER A 257 -3.83 0.43 15.59
C SER A 257 -2.75 -0.52 16.14
N ASN A 258 -1.58 -0.61 15.48
CA ASN A 258 -0.46 -1.39 16.00
C ASN A 258 0.03 -0.88 17.35
N THR A 259 0.08 0.44 17.59
CA THR A 259 0.42 1.01 18.90
C THR A 259 -0.59 0.59 19.97
N GLN A 260 -1.88 0.61 19.65
CA GLN A 260 -2.93 0.20 20.57
C GLN A 260 -2.85 -1.29 20.92
N VAL A 261 -2.53 -2.14 19.93
CA VAL A 261 -2.29 -3.56 20.17
C VAL A 261 -1.04 -3.76 21.05
N MET A 262 0.06 -3.05 20.75
CA MET A 262 1.32 -3.17 21.52
C MET A 262 1.25 -2.60 22.94
N THR A 263 0.22 -1.80 23.25
CA THR A 263 -0.03 -1.24 24.58
C THR A 263 -1.22 -1.87 25.30
N GLY A 264 -1.84 -2.92 24.70
CA GLY A 264 -2.97 -3.65 25.29
C GLY A 264 -4.26 -2.84 25.41
N GLN A 265 -4.40 -1.74 24.65
CA GLN A 265 -5.64 -0.98 24.56
C GLN A 265 -6.70 -1.74 23.73
N THR A 266 -6.26 -2.41 22.68
CA THR A 266 -7.05 -3.37 21.88
C THR A 266 -6.24 -4.65 21.71
N ILE A 267 -6.88 -5.76 21.33
CA ILE A 267 -6.16 -6.99 20.96
C ILE A 267 -6.08 -7.21 19.46
N ALA A 268 -6.74 -6.37 18.70
CA ALA A 268 -6.72 -6.39 17.24
C ALA A 268 -6.54 -5.00 16.66
N GLY A 269 -6.02 -4.92 15.43
CA GLY A 269 -5.89 -3.70 14.65
C GLY A 269 -6.00 -3.99 13.16
N ILE A 270 -6.75 -3.16 12.43
CA ILE A 270 -6.75 -3.17 10.96
C ILE A 270 -5.87 -2.02 10.48
N SER A 271 -4.78 -2.38 9.81
CA SER A 271 -3.75 -1.45 9.35
C SER A 271 -3.13 -1.88 8.02
N SER A 272 -2.29 -1.03 7.47
CA SER A 272 -1.42 -1.38 6.34
C SER A 272 -0.55 -2.59 6.65
N SER A 273 -0.30 -3.44 5.68
CA SER A 273 0.63 -4.57 5.81
C SER A 273 2.03 -4.14 6.29
N ALA A 274 2.46 -2.92 5.96
CA ALA A 274 3.71 -2.34 6.44
C ALA A 274 3.74 -2.07 7.95
N ALA A 275 2.61 -2.11 8.65
CA ALA A 275 2.56 -1.97 10.10
C ALA A 275 3.33 -3.08 10.85
N VAL A 276 3.62 -4.20 10.19
CA VAL A 276 4.50 -5.25 10.74
C VAL A 276 5.87 -4.72 11.18
N LEU A 277 6.37 -3.69 10.52
CA LEU A 277 7.65 -3.04 10.87
C LEU A 277 7.67 -2.44 12.28
N TYR A 278 6.51 -2.06 12.78
CA TYR A 278 6.32 -1.39 14.07
C TYR A 278 5.72 -2.33 15.12
N SER A 279 5.66 -3.62 14.81
CA SER A 279 5.18 -4.64 15.74
C SER A 279 6.33 -5.17 16.59
N ASN A 280 6.09 -5.37 17.88
CA ASN A 280 7.02 -5.94 18.83
C ASN A 280 6.61 -7.35 19.23
N ASP A 281 7.56 -8.15 19.69
CA ASP A 281 7.30 -9.49 20.22
C ASP A 281 6.63 -9.45 21.61
N THR A 282 6.50 -8.27 22.20
CA THR A 282 5.98 -8.06 23.55
C THR A 282 4.96 -6.92 23.58
N ILE A 283 3.81 -7.16 24.21
CA ILE A 283 2.85 -6.13 24.62
C ILE A 283 3.32 -5.55 25.95
N THR A 284 3.32 -4.23 26.07
CA THR A 284 3.60 -3.54 27.34
C THR A 284 2.35 -2.78 27.77
N TYR A 285 1.74 -3.21 28.85
CA TYR A 285 0.54 -2.61 29.42
C TYR A 285 0.83 -1.30 30.18
N PRO A 286 -0.18 -0.45 30.44
CA PRO A 286 0.02 0.82 31.16
C PRO A 286 0.60 0.68 32.58
N ASP A 287 0.43 -0.47 33.22
CA ASP A 287 1.01 -0.81 34.53
C ASP A 287 2.44 -1.38 34.43
N ASN A 288 3.05 -1.34 33.24
CA ASN A 288 4.35 -1.91 32.90
C ASN A 288 4.44 -3.45 32.96
N THR A 289 3.33 -4.15 33.12
CA THR A 289 3.32 -5.60 32.92
C THR A 289 3.51 -5.92 31.45
N GLN A 290 4.07 -7.08 31.15
CA GLN A 290 4.39 -7.50 29.80
C GLN A 290 3.91 -8.94 29.52
N GLU A 291 3.50 -9.18 28.28
CA GLU A 291 3.25 -10.53 27.79
C GLU A 291 3.69 -10.68 26.33
N PRO A 292 4.00 -11.90 25.85
CA PRO A 292 4.33 -12.14 24.45
C PRO A 292 3.16 -11.80 23.54
N THR A 293 3.44 -11.04 22.48
CA THR A 293 2.43 -10.68 21.48
C THR A 293 1.95 -11.90 20.70
N ASN A 294 2.86 -12.80 20.31
CA ASN A 294 2.57 -13.94 19.43
C ASN A 294 1.74 -13.49 18.21
N LEU A 295 2.20 -12.44 17.54
CA LEU A 295 1.44 -11.71 16.52
C LEU A 295 0.87 -12.68 15.47
N LYS A 296 -0.45 -12.69 15.31
CA LYS A 296 -1.17 -13.33 14.22
C LYS A 296 -1.63 -12.27 13.24
N VAL A 297 -1.55 -12.61 11.96
CA VAL A 297 -1.97 -11.71 10.89
C VAL A 297 -2.90 -12.46 9.96
N LEU A 298 -4.03 -11.86 9.66
CA LEU A 298 -5.08 -12.42 8.82
C LEU A 298 -5.44 -11.44 7.70
N PRO A 299 -6.01 -11.89 6.58
CA PRO A 299 -6.72 -11.00 5.68
C PRO A 299 -7.79 -10.20 6.43
N VAL A 300 -8.12 -9.01 5.96
CA VAL A 300 -9.27 -8.26 6.49
C VAL A 300 -10.55 -9.07 6.31
N PRO A 301 -11.52 -8.95 7.24
CA PRO A 301 -12.83 -9.56 7.06
C PRO A 301 -13.46 -9.12 5.72
N THR A 302 -14.18 -10.03 5.08
CA THR A 302 -14.88 -9.75 3.82
C THR A 302 -16.36 -10.06 3.95
N SER A 303 -17.18 -9.51 3.07
CA SER A 303 -18.58 -9.89 2.96
C SER A 303 -18.75 -11.15 2.10
N SER A 304 -19.96 -11.71 2.10
CA SER A 304 -20.32 -12.82 1.22
C SER A 304 -20.29 -12.35 -0.26
N GLY A 305 -19.81 -13.20 -1.16
CA GLY A 305 -19.74 -12.90 -2.59
C GLY A 305 -18.33 -12.60 -3.07
N LYS A 306 -18.18 -11.65 -3.99
CA LYS A 306 -16.87 -11.26 -4.52
C LYS A 306 -16.08 -10.51 -3.45
N LYS A 307 -14.87 -10.97 -3.21
CA LYS A 307 -13.98 -10.41 -2.18
C LYS A 307 -13.08 -9.34 -2.78
N TYR A 308 -12.94 -8.26 -2.05
CA TYR A 308 -12.10 -7.14 -2.46
C TYR A 308 -11.09 -6.81 -1.37
N ALA A 309 -9.92 -6.34 -1.81
CA ALA A 309 -8.88 -5.82 -0.94
C ALA A 309 -8.40 -4.48 -1.48
N THR A 310 -7.88 -3.64 -0.61
CA THR A 310 -7.26 -2.38 -1.04
C THR A 310 -5.89 -2.64 -1.63
N GLN A 311 -5.48 -1.85 -2.60
CA GLN A 311 -4.09 -1.62 -2.89
C GLN A 311 -3.75 -0.16 -2.67
N ALA A 312 -2.60 0.07 -2.07
CA ALA A 312 -2.09 1.40 -1.77
C ALA A 312 -0.56 1.41 -1.87
N GLY A 313 0.00 2.56 -1.79
CA GLY A 313 1.45 2.76 -1.78
C GLY A 313 1.93 3.61 -2.95
N VAL A 314 3.16 4.08 -2.80
CA VAL A 314 3.84 4.87 -3.82
C VAL A 314 4.47 3.95 -4.87
N GLY A 315 4.59 4.45 -6.10
CA GLY A 315 5.38 3.80 -7.14
C GLY A 315 6.51 4.70 -7.63
N LEU A 316 7.39 4.14 -8.45
CA LEU A 316 8.54 4.83 -9.01
C LEU A 316 8.13 5.66 -10.23
N CYS A 317 8.43 6.94 -10.19
CA CYS A 317 8.28 7.88 -11.29
C CYS A 317 9.66 8.41 -11.72
N ALA A 318 9.77 8.78 -12.99
CA ALA A 318 10.93 9.51 -13.51
C ALA A 318 10.46 10.79 -14.22
N TYR A 319 11.07 11.93 -13.87
CA TYR A 319 10.78 13.20 -14.51
C TYR A 319 11.52 13.31 -15.85
N LYS A 320 10.82 13.70 -16.91
CA LYS A 320 11.42 13.87 -18.23
C LYS A 320 12.40 15.03 -18.23
N THR A 321 13.67 14.76 -18.45
CA THR A 321 14.73 15.77 -18.59
C THR A 321 15.54 15.54 -19.87
N THR A 322 16.59 14.75 -19.82
CA THR A 322 17.42 14.42 -20.97
C THR A 322 17.31 12.95 -21.35
N PRO A 323 17.53 12.58 -22.63
CA PRO A 323 17.57 11.16 -23.04
C PRO A 323 18.53 10.30 -22.24
N GLN A 324 19.70 10.85 -21.88
CA GLN A 324 20.68 10.15 -21.05
C GLN A 324 20.15 9.84 -19.65
N LYS A 325 19.44 10.78 -19.00
CA LYS A 325 18.83 10.56 -17.69
C LYS A 325 17.65 9.58 -17.78
N ALA A 326 16.88 9.60 -18.88
CA ALA A 326 15.81 8.63 -19.12
C ALA A 326 16.37 7.21 -19.23
N GLU A 327 17.48 7.02 -19.98
CA GLU A 327 18.16 5.73 -20.08
C GLU A 327 18.72 5.27 -18.72
N ALA A 328 19.28 6.18 -17.95
CA ALA A 328 19.77 5.88 -16.60
C ALA A 328 18.64 5.50 -15.64
N ALA A 329 17.50 6.20 -15.69
CA ALA A 329 16.29 5.88 -14.92
C ALA A 329 15.74 4.50 -15.31
N THR A 330 15.74 4.19 -16.60
CA THR A 330 15.39 2.86 -17.14
C THR A 330 16.25 1.76 -16.56
N ALA A 331 17.58 1.97 -16.55
CA ALA A 331 18.52 0.98 -16.01
C ALA A 331 18.28 0.72 -14.52
N PHE A 332 17.99 1.77 -13.74
CA PHE A 332 17.66 1.65 -12.32
C PHE A 332 16.33 0.92 -12.13
N ALA A 333 15.26 1.31 -12.85
CA ALA A 333 13.93 0.73 -12.73
C ALA A 333 13.93 -0.78 -13.04
N LYS A 334 14.55 -1.19 -14.17
CA LYS A 334 14.68 -2.61 -14.53
C LYS A 334 15.49 -3.39 -13.50
N TRP A 335 16.59 -2.82 -13.01
CA TRP A 335 17.40 -3.45 -11.97
C TRP A 335 16.62 -3.59 -10.67
N PHE A 336 15.89 -2.56 -10.23
CA PHE A 336 15.16 -2.57 -8.96
C PHE A 336 13.94 -3.49 -8.96
N THR A 337 13.28 -3.61 -10.12
CA THR A 337 12.09 -4.48 -10.29
C THR A 337 12.42 -5.89 -10.75
N GLU A 338 13.71 -6.27 -10.85
CA GLU A 338 14.09 -7.66 -11.04
C GLU A 338 13.51 -8.51 -9.89
N GLU A 339 12.87 -9.62 -10.21
CA GLU A 339 11.98 -10.36 -9.32
C GLU A 339 12.61 -10.70 -7.95
N LYS A 340 13.81 -11.28 -7.97
CA LYS A 340 14.48 -11.65 -6.72
C LYS A 340 14.79 -10.44 -5.86
N ARG A 341 15.25 -9.35 -6.47
CA ARG A 341 15.62 -8.12 -5.77
C ARG A 341 14.39 -7.40 -5.22
N ASN A 342 13.32 -7.35 -6.00
CA ASN A 342 12.05 -6.82 -5.57
C ASN A 342 11.49 -7.60 -4.37
N LEU A 343 11.52 -8.94 -4.46
CA LEU A 343 11.12 -9.81 -3.36
C LEU A 343 11.95 -9.55 -2.09
N ASP A 344 13.28 -9.51 -2.21
CA ASP A 344 14.18 -9.24 -1.09
C ASP A 344 13.92 -7.86 -0.46
N PHE A 345 13.58 -6.84 -1.27
CA PHE A 345 13.22 -5.51 -0.79
C PHE A 345 11.89 -5.52 -0.03
N VAL A 346 10.82 -6.05 -0.63
CA VAL A 346 9.49 -6.02 -0.02
C VAL A 346 9.44 -6.90 1.23
N ALA A 347 10.11 -8.04 1.24
CA ALA A 347 10.15 -8.96 2.40
C ALA A 347 10.75 -8.34 3.67
N GLN A 348 11.42 -7.19 3.55
CA GLN A 348 11.96 -6.41 4.67
C GLN A 348 11.04 -5.26 5.09
N THR A 349 9.98 -4.98 4.37
CA THR A 349 9.16 -3.77 4.51
C THR A 349 7.68 -4.04 4.79
N GLY A 350 7.25 -5.29 4.70
CA GLY A 350 5.83 -5.64 4.84
C GLY A 350 4.97 -5.26 3.64
N TYR A 351 5.57 -4.80 2.55
CA TYR A 351 4.88 -4.55 1.29
C TYR A 351 4.72 -5.83 0.47
N MET A 352 3.76 -5.83 -0.45
CA MET A 352 3.57 -6.91 -1.43
C MET A 352 4.60 -6.81 -2.56
N PRO A 353 5.17 -7.94 -3.01
CA PRO A 353 5.92 -7.99 -4.25
C PRO A 353 5.01 -7.66 -5.43
N VAL A 354 5.60 -7.13 -6.50
CA VAL A 354 4.82 -6.65 -7.65
C VAL A 354 4.83 -7.60 -8.84
N LYS A 355 5.57 -8.70 -8.77
CA LYS A 355 5.66 -9.72 -9.82
C LYS A 355 4.76 -10.92 -9.49
N ASN A 356 4.08 -11.48 -10.51
CA ASN A 356 3.15 -12.59 -10.37
C ASN A 356 3.77 -13.83 -9.70
N GLY A 357 4.98 -14.22 -10.11
CA GLY A 357 5.65 -15.42 -9.58
C GLY A 357 6.32 -15.24 -8.20
N ALA A 358 6.35 -14.02 -7.67
CA ALA A 358 7.09 -13.75 -6.44
C ALA A 358 6.41 -14.34 -5.19
N PHE A 359 5.07 -14.42 -5.16
CA PHE A 359 4.33 -14.99 -4.04
C PHE A 359 4.59 -16.49 -3.85
N ASP A 360 4.82 -17.23 -4.93
CA ASP A 360 5.17 -18.67 -4.85
C ASP A 360 6.54 -18.88 -4.20
N LYS A 361 7.46 -17.93 -4.37
CA LYS A 361 8.80 -17.98 -3.79
C LYS A 361 8.82 -17.63 -2.29
N LEU A 362 7.77 -16.98 -1.78
CA LEU A 362 7.64 -16.64 -0.36
C LEU A 362 7.58 -17.88 0.55
N GLU A 363 7.10 -19.02 0.07
CA GLU A 363 7.04 -20.25 0.87
C GLU A 363 8.43 -20.74 1.30
N SER A 364 9.43 -20.55 0.44
CA SER A 364 10.82 -20.91 0.71
C SER A 364 11.66 -19.75 1.27
N TYR A 365 11.07 -18.57 1.43
CA TYR A 365 11.78 -17.37 1.88
C TYR A 365 12.04 -17.41 3.40
N THR A 366 13.25 -17.06 3.81
CA THR A 366 13.61 -16.96 5.23
C THR A 366 13.30 -15.56 5.75
N PHE A 367 12.22 -15.43 6.48
CA PHE A 367 11.83 -14.16 7.10
C PHE A 367 12.62 -13.86 8.37
N LYS A 368 12.82 -12.56 8.62
CA LYS A 368 13.55 -12.07 9.80
C LYS A 368 12.87 -12.45 11.13
N THR A 369 11.52 -12.43 11.17
CA THR A 369 10.73 -12.74 12.34
C THR A 369 9.48 -13.55 11.96
N GLU A 370 8.85 -14.18 12.95
CA GLU A 370 7.56 -14.86 12.80
C GLU A 370 6.44 -13.88 12.41
N ALA A 371 6.50 -12.64 12.89
CA ALA A 371 5.55 -11.59 12.52
C ALA A 371 5.57 -11.33 11.00
N PHE A 372 6.75 -11.23 10.39
CA PHE A 372 6.87 -11.12 8.93
C PHE A 372 6.34 -12.35 8.21
N ARG A 373 6.67 -13.55 8.68
CA ARG A 373 6.14 -14.80 8.10
C ARG A 373 4.62 -14.83 8.10
N ASN A 374 3.99 -14.49 9.22
CA ASN A 374 2.53 -14.45 9.35
C ASN A 374 1.93 -13.36 8.44
N THR A 375 2.58 -12.21 8.30
CA THR A 375 2.15 -11.13 7.40
C THR A 375 2.16 -11.60 5.95
N TYR A 376 3.24 -12.26 5.50
CA TYR A 376 3.33 -12.73 4.11
C TYR A 376 2.40 -13.92 3.81
N ALA A 377 2.09 -14.74 4.79
CA ALA A 377 1.04 -15.77 4.65
C ALA A 377 -0.35 -15.12 4.46
N ALA A 378 -0.66 -14.07 5.22
CA ALA A 378 -1.90 -13.31 5.07
C ALA A 378 -1.95 -12.55 3.73
N LEU A 379 -0.84 -11.95 3.30
CA LEU A 379 -0.72 -11.28 2.00
C LEU A 379 -0.97 -12.26 0.84
N LYS A 380 -0.33 -13.45 0.87
CA LYS A 380 -0.55 -14.49 -0.13
C LYS A 380 -2.02 -14.88 -0.20
N SER A 381 -2.64 -15.17 0.94
CA SER A 381 -4.07 -15.50 1.01
C SER A 381 -4.96 -14.37 0.46
N THR A 382 -4.60 -13.11 0.70
CA THR A 382 -5.33 -11.95 0.17
C THR A 382 -5.23 -11.87 -1.36
N VAL A 383 -4.02 -12.01 -1.91
CA VAL A 383 -3.77 -11.99 -3.37
C VAL A 383 -4.51 -13.11 -4.08
N GLU A 384 -4.54 -14.31 -3.50
CA GLU A 384 -5.19 -15.49 -4.08
C GLU A 384 -6.73 -15.40 -4.04
N SER A 385 -7.30 -14.64 -3.10
CA SER A 385 -8.74 -14.66 -2.84
C SER A 385 -9.49 -13.36 -3.16
N CYS A 386 -8.81 -12.24 -3.35
CA CYS A 386 -9.42 -10.92 -3.50
C CYS A 386 -9.09 -10.28 -4.85
N THR A 387 -9.99 -9.42 -5.32
CA THR A 387 -9.71 -8.44 -6.38
C THR A 387 -9.22 -7.16 -5.71
N PHE A 388 -8.10 -6.61 -6.19
CA PHE A 388 -7.56 -5.37 -5.65
C PHE A 388 -8.28 -4.14 -6.22
N LEU A 389 -8.55 -3.19 -5.32
CA LEU A 389 -9.12 -1.89 -5.65
C LEU A 389 -8.12 -0.79 -5.28
N SER A 390 -7.83 0.07 -6.24
CA SER A 390 -7.00 1.25 -6.05
C SER A 390 -7.67 2.24 -5.09
N GLU A 391 -6.86 3.09 -4.45
CA GLU A 391 -7.39 4.27 -3.80
C GLU A 391 -7.94 5.21 -4.88
N PRO A 392 -9.15 5.76 -4.70
CA PRO A 392 -9.67 6.77 -5.61
C PRO A 392 -8.72 7.96 -5.69
N SER A 393 -8.66 8.60 -6.85
CA SER A 393 -7.93 9.85 -6.98
C SER A 393 -8.52 10.89 -6.01
N MET A 394 -7.67 11.75 -5.43
CA MET A 394 -8.10 12.75 -4.44
C MET A 394 -9.17 13.71 -4.97
N ALA A 395 -9.16 13.98 -6.26
CA ALA A 395 -10.22 14.79 -6.90
C ALA A 395 -11.52 13.97 -7.00
N GLY A 396 -12.41 14.18 -6.07
CA GLY A 396 -13.69 13.46 -5.96
C GLY A 396 -13.70 12.35 -4.91
N TYR A 397 -12.59 12.15 -4.19
CA TYR A 397 -12.58 11.32 -3.00
C TYR A 397 -13.47 11.97 -1.95
N PHE A 398 -14.49 11.18 -1.57
CA PHE A 398 -15.42 11.66 -0.57
C PHE A 398 -14.76 11.68 0.79
N PRO A 399 -15.47 12.06 1.70
CA PRO A 399 -15.42 13.18 2.57
C PRO A 399 -14.03 13.40 3.09
N ASN A 400 -13.74 14.57 3.55
CA ASN A 400 -12.58 14.83 4.36
C ASN A 400 -12.56 13.83 5.54
N THR A 401 -11.94 12.65 5.30
CA THR A 401 -11.88 11.55 6.29
C THR A 401 -11.20 11.98 7.58
N TYR A 402 -10.27 12.95 7.51
CA TYR A 402 -9.66 13.55 8.68
C TYR A 402 -10.72 14.22 9.57
N THR A 403 -11.61 15.01 8.98
CA THR A 403 -12.70 15.67 9.71
C THR A 403 -13.68 14.64 10.28
N LEU A 404 -14.05 13.61 9.50
CA LEU A 404 -14.91 12.54 9.98
C LEU A 404 -14.32 11.82 11.18
N TYR A 405 -13.07 11.37 11.07
CA TYR A 405 -12.41 10.64 12.16
C TYR A 405 -12.22 11.51 13.40
N SER A 406 -11.93 12.81 13.24
CA SER A 406 -11.86 13.74 14.37
C SER A 406 -13.19 13.84 15.12
N LYS A 407 -14.32 13.91 14.40
CA LYS A 407 -15.66 13.93 14.99
C LYS A 407 -16.01 12.61 15.67
N ILE A 408 -15.68 11.47 15.04
CA ILE A 408 -15.89 10.14 15.63
C ILE A 408 -15.10 10.02 16.94
N ARG A 409 -13.83 10.43 16.97
CA ARG A 409 -12.99 10.38 18.16
C ARG A 409 -13.53 11.27 19.30
N ALA A 410 -14.08 12.43 18.95
CA ALA A 410 -14.74 13.30 19.95
C ALA A 410 -15.96 12.60 20.55
N LEU A 411 -16.82 12.02 19.71
CA LEU A 411 -18.00 11.28 20.17
C LEU A 411 -17.61 10.06 21.03
N GLN A 412 -16.60 9.29 20.62
CA GLN A 412 -16.13 8.13 21.39
C GLN A 412 -15.73 8.47 22.84
N LYS A 413 -15.17 9.66 23.08
CA LYS A 413 -14.82 10.14 24.42
C LYS A 413 -16.04 10.43 25.28
N GLU A 414 -17.16 10.76 24.65
CA GLU A 414 -18.42 11.11 25.31
C GLU A 414 -19.36 9.90 25.50
N LEU A 415 -19.05 8.73 24.90
CA LEU A 415 -19.91 7.55 24.98
C LEU A 415 -20.38 7.22 26.40
N PRO A 416 -19.52 7.18 27.44
CA PRO A 416 -19.97 6.87 28.80
C PRO A 416 -21.04 7.86 29.29
N SER A 417 -20.81 9.16 29.10
CA SER A 417 -21.76 10.19 29.53
C SER A 417 -23.06 10.18 28.70
N MET A 418 -22.98 9.81 27.42
CA MET A 418 -24.17 9.68 26.57
C MET A 418 -25.08 8.56 27.08
N TYR A 419 -24.52 7.42 27.44
CA TYR A 419 -25.27 6.31 28.04
C TYR A 419 -25.80 6.64 29.44
N GLU A 420 -25.01 7.31 30.28
CA GLU A 420 -25.45 7.78 31.60
C GLU A 420 -26.63 8.75 31.48
N ASN A 421 -26.67 9.57 30.43
CA ASN A 421 -27.76 10.48 30.12
C ASN A 421 -28.96 9.81 29.40
N GLY A 422 -28.97 8.48 29.28
CA GLY A 422 -30.08 7.69 28.77
C GLY A 422 -30.16 7.60 27.25
N LYS A 423 -29.12 8.01 26.48
CA LYS A 423 -29.09 7.77 25.04
C LYS A 423 -29.00 6.29 24.74
N THR A 424 -29.75 5.87 23.75
CA THR A 424 -29.72 4.50 23.25
C THR A 424 -28.60 4.30 22.24
N GLU A 425 -28.20 3.04 22.03
CA GLU A 425 -27.26 2.65 20.97
C GLU A 425 -27.72 3.13 19.58
N GLU A 426 -29.02 3.01 19.29
CA GLU A 426 -29.58 3.41 18.01
C GLU A 426 -29.43 4.93 17.79
N GLU A 427 -29.74 5.75 18.78
CA GLU A 427 -29.58 7.20 18.71
C GLU A 427 -28.11 7.63 18.50
N ILE A 428 -27.15 6.92 19.12
CA ILE A 428 -25.73 7.20 18.93
C ILE A 428 -25.29 6.74 17.53
N THR A 429 -25.77 5.60 17.08
CA THR A 429 -25.49 5.08 15.72
C THR A 429 -26.00 6.04 14.66
N ASP A 430 -27.24 6.51 14.78
CA ASP A 430 -27.83 7.47 13.85
C ASP A 430 -27.09 8.81 13.88
N GLN A 431 -26.65 9.27 15.05
CA GLN A 431 -25.79 10.46 15.14
C GLN A 431 -24.45 10.29 14.38
N LEU A 432 -23.84 9.10 14.40
CA LEU A 432 -22.63 8.79 13.63
C LEU A 432 -22.92 8.77 12.12
N VAL A 433 -24.07 8.24 11.71
CA VAL A 433 -24.52 8.27 10.30
C VAL A 433 -24.76 9.70 9.83
N ASP A 434 -25.42 10.52 10.63
CA ASP A 434 -25.66 11.93 10.32
C ASP A 434 -24.33 12.73 10.22
N MET A 435 -23.36 12.42 11.09
CA MET A 435 -22.01 12.97 10.98
C MET A 435 -21.38 12.65 9.63
N PHE A 436 -21.43 11.39 9.21
CA PHE A 436 -20.92 10.97 7.92
C PHE A 436 -21.60 11.70 6.75
N LEU A 437 -22.93 11.76 6.75
CA LEU A 437 -23.71 12.40 5.69
C LEU A 437 -23.56 13.92 5.66
N SER A 438 -23.19 14.55 6.77
CA SER A 438 -23.01 16.00 6.89
C SER A 438 -21.63 16.50 6.45
N ILE A 439 -20.66 15.63 6.26
CA ILE A 439 -19.30 16.05 5.87
C ILE A 439 -19.32 16.49 4.41
N PRO A 440 -18.79 17.69 4.09
CA PRO A 440 -18.69 18.10 2.71
C PRO A 440 -17.73 17.19 1.94
N ALA A 441 -17.98 17.01 0.64
CA ALA A 441 -17.00 16.44 -0.27
C ALA A 441 -15.70 17.28 -0.21
N ALA A 442 -14.57 16.59 -0.32
CA ALA A 442 -13.25 17.23 -0.27
C ALA A 442 -12.98 18.06 -1.54
#